data_9e816f3f84525dc31f64935e381b275e
#
_entry.id   9e816f3f84525dc31f64935e381b275e
#
_cell.length_a   1.000
_cell.length_b   1.000
_cell.length_c   1.000
_cell.angle_alpha   90.00
_cell.angle_beta   90.00
_cell.angle_gamma   90.00
#
_symmetry.space_group_name_H-M   'P 1'
#
loop_
_entity.id
_entity.type
_entity.pdbx_description
1 polymer ?
#
loop_
_entity_poly.entity_id
_entity_poly.type
_entity_poly.pdbx_seq_one_letter_code
_entity_poly.pdbx_strand_id
1 'polypeptide(L)' 'MKRNFFDFDSGEFGLGLSDNVLINSDGDLMMRMSDNMAMDMDSGELHIIFSFGDE' A
#
# COMPACT_ATOMS: atom_id res chain seq x y z
N MET A 1 -9.10 -5.58 8.45
CA MET A 1 -9.61 -5.69 7.11
C MET A 1 -8.52 -5.55 6.11
N LYS A 2 -8.55 -6.40 5.11
CA LYS A 2 -7.51 -6.41 4.09
C LYS A 2 -8.08 -5.89 2.80
N ARG A 3 -7.35 -5.00 2.15
CA ARG A 3 -7.77 -4.47 0.86
C ARG A 3 -6.61 -4.48 -0.09
N ASN A 4 -6.93 -4.77 -1.34
CA ASN A 4 -5.96 -4.63 -2.40
C ASN A 4 -5.75 -3.15 -2.69
N PHE A 5 -4.63 -2.82 -3.28
CA PHE A 5 -4.38 -1.44 -3.66
C PHE A 5 -3.54 -1.40 -4.92
N PHE A 6 -3.61 -0.25 -5.58
CA PHE A 6 -2.75 0.05 -6.72
C PHE A 6 -1.82 1.20 -6.33
N ASP A 7 -0.54 1.01 -6.53
CA ASP A 7 0.46 2.01 -6.20
C ASP A 7 0.77 2.81 -7.46
N PHE A 8 0.33 4.07 -7.47
CA PHE A 8 0.55 4.93 -8.64
C PHE A 8 2.00 5.30 -8.81
N ASP A 9 2.76 5.28 -7.73
CA ASP A 9 4.16 5.68 -7.81
C ASP A 9 5.00 4.63 -8.53
N SER A 10 4.77 3.37 -8.24
CA SER A 10 5.53 2.29 -8.86
C SER A 10 4.78 1.61 -9.99
N GLY A 11 3.48 1.85 -10.09
CA GLY A 11 2.66 1.18 -11.11
C GLY A 11 2.35 -0.25 -10.80
N GLU A 12 2.36 -0.63 -9.54
CA GLU A 12 2.18 -2.00 -9.12
C GLU A 12 0.94 -2.18 -8.27
N PHE A 13 0.42 -3.39 -8.29
CA PHE A 13 -0.65 -3.77 -7.37
C PHE A 13 -0.04 -4.36 -6.11
N GLY A 14 -0.79 -4.28 -5.02
CA GLY A 14 -0.35 -4.87 -3.78
C GLY A 14 -1.53 -5.31 -2.95
N LEU A 15 -1.22 -5.86 -1.78
CA LEU A 15 -2.21 -6.41 -0.87
C LEU A 15 -2.09 -5.75 0.48
N GLY A 16 -3.24 -5.58 1.15
CA GLY A 16 -3.24 -5.16 2.53
C GLY A 16 -3.05 -6.35 3.44
N LEU A 17 -2.05 -6.29 4.29
CA LEU A 17 -1.81 -7.35 5.27
C LEU A 17 -2.63 -7.12 6.52
N SER A 18 -2.87 -5.88 6.85
CA SER A 18 -3.71 -5.49 7.96
C SER A 18 -4.24 -4.10 7.66
N ASP A 19 -4.91 -3.49 8.65
CA ASP A 19 -5.49 -2.17 8.43
C ASP A 19 -4.44 -1.14 8.04
N ASN A 20 -3.24 -1.27 8.59
CA ASN A 20 -2.21 -0.24 8.41
C ASN A 20 -0.99 -0.74 7.65
N VAL A 21 -0.89 -2.02 7.38
CA VAL A 21 0.31 -2.58 6.76
C VAL A 21 -0.03 -3.13 5.40
N LEU A 22 0.74 -2.71 4.42
CA LEU A 22 0.55 -3.08 3.02
C LEU A 22 1.82 -3.73 2.50
N ILE A 23 1.67 -4.56 1.48
CA ILE A 23 2.83 -5.15 0.81
C ILE A 23 2.65 -4.99 -0.68
N ASN A 24 3.69 -4.47 -1.33
CA ASN A 24 3.73 -4.35 -2.78
C ASN A 24 4.00 -5.70 -3.43
N SER A 25 3.76 -5.78 -4.72
CA SER A 25 3.97 -7.03 -5.44
C SER A 25 5.43 -7.45 -5.47
N ASP A 26 6.35 -6.52 -5.28
CA ASP A 26 7.77 -6.86 -5.22
C ASP A 26 8.25 -7.18 -3.80
N GLY A 27 7.34 -7.19 -2.84
CA GLY A 27 7.67 -7.57 -1.47
C GLY A 27 7.97 -6.44 -0.53
N ASP A 28 7.90 -5.18 -0.98
CA ASP A 28 8.15 -4.04 -0.13
C ASP A 28 6.99 -3.82 0.82
N LEU A 29 7.31 -3.58 2.08
CA LEU A 29 6.30 -3.28 3.09
C LEU A 29 6.08 -1.78 3.17
N MET A 30 4.83 -1.40 3.33
CA MET A 30 4.47 0.00 3.47
C MET A 30 3.48 0.17 4.59
N MET A 31 3.47 1.35 5.18
CA MET A 31 2.52 1.72 6.21
C MET A 31 1.47 2.65 5.61
N ARG A 32 0.21 2.32 5.82
CA ARG A 32 -0.87 3.16 5.34
C ARG A 32 -0.93 4.43 6.18
N MET A 33 -0.85 5.56 5.50
CA MET A 33 -0.92 6.85 6.17
C MET A 33 -2.32 7.45 6.09
N SER A 34 -3.02 7.17 5.00
CA SER A 34 -4.40 7.60 4.81
C SER A 34 -5.02 6.70 3.75
N ASP A 35 -6.25 7.01 3.36
CA ASP A 35 -6.96 6.17 2.40
C ASP A 35 -6.22 6.07 1.08
N ASN A 36 -5.46 7.09 0.71
CA ASN A 36 -4.80 7.09 -0.58
C ASN A 36 -3.31 7.37 -0.48
N MET A 37 -2.72 7.20 0.70
CA MET A 37 -1.29 7.40 0.86
C MET A 37 -0.68 6.31 1.72
N ALA A 38 0.51 5.88 1.33
CA ALA A 38 1.27 4.91 2.10
C ALA A 38 2.73 5.32 2.10
N MET A 39 3.45 4.91 3.12
CA MET A 39 4.86 5.22 3.26
C MET A 39 5.66 3.94 3.23
N ASP A 40 6.70 3.92 2.39
CA ASP A 40 7.62 2.80 2.32
C ASP A 40 8.40 2.73 3.63
N MET A 41 8.31 1.61 4.31
CA MET A 41 8.95 1.48 5.62
C MET A 41 10.47 1.47 5.51
N ASP A 42 10.99 1.08 4.36
CA ASP A 42 12.42 0.97 4.19
C ASP A 42 13.06 2.31 3.86
N SER A 43 12.47 3.04 2.93
CA SER A 43 13.07 4.29 2.45
C SER A 43 12.40 5.52 3.04
N GLY A 44 11.19 5.39 3.55
CA GLY A 44 10.43 6.53 4.04
C GLY A 44 9.73 7.31 2.95
N GLU A 45 9.72 6.81 1.73
CA GLU A 45 9.06 7.49 0.63
C GLU A 45 7.55 7.39 0.75
N LEU A 46 6.87 8.45 0.36
CA LEU A 46 5.43 8.45 0.31
C LEU A 46 4.96 8.04 -1.07
N HIS A 47 3.94 7.19 -1.09
CA HIS A 47 3.35 6.70 -2.32
C HIS A 47 1.88 7.07 -2.34
N ILE A 48 1.40 7.43 -3.52
CA ILE A 48 -0.03 7.62 -3.71
C ILE A 48 -0.60 6.26 -4.12
N ILE A 49 -1.62 5.83 -3.42
CA ILE A 49 -2.22 4.53 -3.67
C ILE A 49 -3.72 4.68 -3.84
N PHE A 50 -4.31 3.68 -4.44
CA PHE A 50 -5.76 3.59 -4.57
C PHE A 50 -6.18 2.24 -4.02
N SER A 51 -6.93 2.24 -2.94
CA SER A 51 -7.42 1.00 -2.30
C SER A 51 -8.73 0.59 -2.94
N PHE A 52 -8.87 -0.70 -3.18
CA PHE A 52 -10.09 -1.23 -3.79
C PHE A 52 -10.34 -2.64 -3.27
N GLY A 53 -11.50 -3.15 -3.62
CA GLY A 53 -11.91 -4.45 -3.13
C GLY A 53 -12.49 -4.32 -1.74
N ASP A 54 -13.13 -5.34 -1.30
CA ASP A 54 -13.71 -5.36 0.03
C ASP A 54 -12.91 -6.25 0.92
N GLU A 55 -12.91 -5.89 2.12
CA GLU A 55 -12.23 -6.63 3.12
C GLU A 55 -12.43 -8.12 3.04
#